data_56c73c73d6c2b46c797965616685814a
#
_entry.id   56c73c73d6c2b46c797965616685814a
#
_cell.length_a   1.000
_cell.length_b   1.000
_cell.length_c   1.000
_cell.angle_alpha   90.00
_cell.angle_beta   90.00
_cell.angle_gamma   90.00
#
_symmetry.space_group_name_H-M   'P 1'
#
loop_
_entity.id
_entity.type
_entity.pdbx_description
1 polymer ?
#
loop_
_entity_poly.entity_id
_entity_poly.type
_entity_poly.pdbx_seq_one_letter_code
_entity_poly.pdbx_strand_id
1 'polypeptide(L)'
;TILVFVHELGHYAVARWCNVKIEVFSIGFGPELKGWDDRHGTRWKLSAIPLGGYVKMFGESETILEGEGEDEKERPMTPEEEAVSFHHKSLPQRAAVVFAGPFINFIFAVLAFAALFMTLGVPEPVSDKPLAVVGAVSPNSAAAAGGLKMGDQITRIGDSNVSYFTDLQRIIGANPEQNLVLKIVRDGKNLTVDIKTGFRNGKNAAGETIKIGLLGVSAHPGEVKYTRQNPAKALWMGVERTYIFTVRILEYIRDIFVGKQSADELGGILRIAQISGQVAEL
;
A
#
# COMPACT_ATOMS: atom_id res chain seq x y z
N THR A 1 4.18 -15.30 1.74
CA THR A 1 3.56 -16.66 1.88
C THR A 1 2.10 -16.59 2.30
N ILE A 2 1.71 -15.87 3.38
CA ILE A 2 0.30 -15.81 3.84
C ILE A 2 -0.63 -15.25 2.74
N LEU A 3 -0.27 -14.15 2.11
CA LEU A 3 -1.09 -13.54 1.06
C LEU A 3 -1.29 -14.47 -0.14
N VAL A 4 -0.24 -15.21 -0.52
CA VAL A 4 -0.32 -16.20 -1.61
C VAL A 4 -1.22 -17.37 -1.20
N PHE A 5 -1.06 -17.88 0.03
CA PHE A 5 -1.95 -18.93 0.54
C PHE A 5 -3.42 -18.50 0.49
N VAL A 6 -3.74 -17.29 0.92
CA VAL A 6 -5.10 -16.75 0.87
C VAL A 6 -5.59 -16.64 -0.58
N HIS A 7 -4.74 -16.19 -1.50
CA HIS A 7 -5.03 -16.11 -2.93
C HIS A 7 -5.41 -17.48 -3.51
N GLU A 8 -4.56 -18.48 -3.31
CA GLU A 8 -4.79 -19.84 -3.79
C GLU A 8 -6.03 -20.48 -3.13
N LEU A 9 -6.28 -20.14 -1.85
CA LEU A 9 -7.49 -20.60 -1.15
C LEU A 9 -8.76 -20.02 -1.79
N GLY A 10 -8.70 -18.82 -2.35
CA GLY A 10 -9.81 -18.24 -3.12
C GLY A 10 -10.14 -19.10 -4.36
N HIS A 11 -9.14 -19.42 -5.16
CA HIS A 11 -9.29 -20.29 -6.33
C HIS A 11 -9.84 -21.65 -5.92
N TYR A 12 -9.25 -22.27 -4.90
CA TYR A 12 -9.68 -23.56 -4.36
C TYR A 12 -11.15 -23.55 -3.95
N ALA A 13 -11.57 -22.57 -3.14
CA ALA A 13 -12.92 -22.51 -2.60
C ALA A 13 -13.99 -22.37 -3.69
N VAL A 14 -13.76 -21.48 -4.67
CA VAL A 14 -14.71 -21.24 -5.75
C VAL A 14 -14.69 -22.38 -6.78
N ALA A 15 -13.53 -22.97 -7.08
CA ALA A 15 -13.44 -24.15 -7.93
C ALA A 15 -14.22 -25.33 -7.33
N ARG A 16 -14.09 -25.56 -6.03
CA ARG A 16 -14.87 -26.56 -5.29
C ARG A 16 -16.38 -26.28 -5.35
N TRP A 17 -16.77 -25.02 -5.17
CA TRP A 17 -18.18 -24.62 -5.27
C TRP A 17 -18.75 -24.83 -6.67
N CYS A 18 -17.92 -24.62 -7.71
CA CYS A 18 -18.27 -24.92 -9.11
C CYS A 18 -18.16 -26.40 -9.48
N ASN A 19 -17.96 -27.30 -8.51
CA ASN A 19 -17.75 -28.73 -8.73
C ASN A 19 -16.59 -29.03 -9.68
N VAL A 20 -15.48 -28.31 -9.54
CA VAL A 20 -14.22 -28.64 -10.19
C VAL A 20 -13.41 -29.53 -9.26
N LYS A 21 -12.89 -30.64 -9.79
CA LYS A 21 -11.96 -31.51 -9.05
C LYS A 21 -10.60 -30.79 -8.94
N ILE A 22 -10.04 -30.75 -7.75
CA ILE A 22 -8.72 -30.19 -7.50
C ILE A 22 -7.77 -31.31 -7.16
N GLU A 23 -6.69 -31.40 -7.92
CA GLU A 23 -5.68 -32.44 -7.75
C GLU A 23 -4.68 -32.07 -6.67
N VAL A 24 -4.16 -30.84 -6.75
CA VAL A 24 -3.11 -30.37 -5.84
C VAL A 24 -3.40 -28.96 -5.35
N PHE A 25 -3.21 -28.75 -4.07
CA PHE A 25 -3.10 -27.45 -3.44
C PHE A 25 -1.69 -27.32 -2.85
N SER A 26 -0.84 -26.45 -3.41
CA SER A 26 0.55 -26.32 -2.96
C SER A 26 0.83 -24.96 -2.37
N ILE A 27 1.48 -24.96 -1.19
CA ILE A 27 2.12 -23.79 -0.62
C ILE A 27 3.62 -23.89 -0.96
N GLY A 28 4.08 -23.02 -1.85
CA GLY A 28 5.45 -23.05 -2.37
C GLY A 28 5.61 -23.91 -3.62
N PHE A 29 6.86 -23.96 -4.11
CA PHE A 29 7.28 -24.71 -5.30
C PHE A 29 8.37 -25.72 -4.95
N GLY A 30 8.62 -26.66 -5.87
CA GLY A 30 9.69 -27.66 -5.77
C GLY A 30 9.27 -28.91 -5.00
N PRO A 31 10.26 -29.65 -4.44
CA PRO A 31 10.01 -30.93 -3.77
C PRO A 31 9.08 -30.76 -2.57
N GLU A 32 8.19 -31.76 -2.39
CA GLU A 32 7.27 -31.81 -1.27
C GLU A 32 8.03 -32.11 0.02
N LEU A 33 7.88 -31.23 1.02
CA LEU A 33 8.41 -31.47 2.38
C LEU A 33 7.40 -32.21 3.24
N LYS A 34 6.12 -31.87 3.10
CA LYS A 34 5.01 -32.50 3.82
C LYS A 34 3.72 -32.37 3.00
N GLY A 35 2.91 -33.41 3.02
CA GLY A 35 1.61 -33.38 2.36
C GLY A 35 0.64 -34.39 2.98
N TRP A 36 -0.65 -34.17 2.66
CA TRP A 36 -1.75 -35.04 3.02
C TRP A 36 -2.87 -34.92 2.01
N ASP A 37 -3.70 -35.93 1.89
CA ASP A 37 -4.87 -35.89 1.03
C ASP A 37 -6.11 -35.53 1.86
N ASP A 38 -6.95 -34.66 1.32
CA ASP A 38 -8.21 -34.32 1.94
C ASP A 38 -9.31 -35.30 1.57
N ARG A 39 -10.52 -35.13 2.17
CA ARG A 39 -11.68 -36.02 1.93
C ARG A 39 -12.21 -35.96 0.49
N HIS A 40 -11.75 -35.02 -0.29
CA HIS A 40 -12.18 -34.77 -1.67
C HIS A 40 -11.13 -35.20 -2.69
N GLY A 41 -10.05 -35.81 -2.23
CA GLY A 41 -8.97 -36.32 -3.08
C GLY A 41 -8.00 -35.21 -3.53
N THR A 42 -7.99 -34.05 -2.88
CA THR A 42 -6.99 -33.01 -3.13
C THR A 42 -5.72 -33.27 -2.33
N ARG A 43 -4.58 -33.33 -3.00
CA ARG A 43 -3.27 -33.41 -2.36
C ARG A 43 -2.86 -32.02 -1.86
N TRP A 44 -2.89 -31.80 -0.55
CA TRP A 44 -2.34 -30.62 0.09
C TRP A 44 -0.86 -30.81 0.34
N LYS A 45 -0.02 -29.89 -0.13
CA LYS A 45 1.42 -30.01 0.05
C LYS A 45 2.08 -28.70 0.46
N LEU A 46 3.10 -28.83 1.29
CA LEU A 46 4.06 -27.79 1.62
C LEU A 46 5.36 -28.10 0.88
N SER A 47 5.80 -27.21 0.02
CA SER A 47 6.99 -27.38 -0.81
C SER A 47 8.18 -26.62 -0.25
N ALA A 48 9.38 -27.01 -0.67
CA ALA A 48 10.66 -26.55 -0.12
C ALA A 48 10.93 -25.05 -0.36
N ILE A 49 10.43 -24.48 -1.46
CA ILE A 49 10.65 -23.08 -1.82
C ILE A 49 9.39 -22.29 -1.44
N PRO A 50 9.39 -21.50 -0.36
CA PRO A 50 8.21 -20.80 0.15
C PRO A 50 7.87 -19.52 -0.65
N LEU A 51 8.19 -19.49 -1.92
CA LEU A 51 7.90 -18.39 -2.85
C LEU A 51 6.73 -18.81 -3.75
N GLY A 52 5.54 -18.32 -3.43
CA GLY A 52 4.35 -18.63 -4.22
C GLY A 52 3.52 -19.80 -3.69
N GLY A 53 2.71 -20.32 -4.58
CA GLY A 53 1.82 -21.47 -4.41
C GLY A 53 1.09 -21.73 -5.70
N TYR A 54 0.28 -22.80 -5.76
CA TYR A 54 -0.61 -23.05 -6.88
C TYR A 54 -1.72 -24.01 -6.51
N VAL A 55 -2.81 -23.91 -7.24
CA VAL A 55 -3.91 -24.86 -7.24
C VAL A 55 -3.95 -25.55 -8.59
N LYS A 56 -3.71 -26.86 -8.65
CA LYS A 56 -3.83 -27.65 -9.87
C LYS A 56 -5.26 -28.18 -9.97
N MET A 57 -5.96 -27.72 -10.98
CA MET A 57 -7.32 -28.11 -11.27
C MET A 57 -7.34 -29.23 -12.30
N PHE A 58 -8.22 -30.19 -12.12
CA PHE A 58 -8.39 -31.25 -13.09
C PHE A 58 -8.94 -30.69 -14.41
N GLY A 59 -8.34 -31.14 -15.52
CA GLY A 59 -8.77 -30.75 -16.86
C GLY A 59 -8.51 -29.28 -17.18
N GLU A 60 -7.35 -28.78 -16.84
CA GLU A 60 -6.82 -27.50 -17.39
C GLU A 60 -6.47 -27.63 -18.86
N SER A 61 -6.25 -28.86 -19.35
CA SER A 61 -6.10 -29.21 -20.76
C SER A 61 -7.31 -30.00 -21.25
N GLU A 62 -7.56 -30.06 -22.56
CA GLU A 62 -8.68 -30.81 -23.16
C GLU A 62 -8.43 -32.32 -23.15
N THR A 63 -7.20 -32.76 -22.93
CA THR A 63 -6.78 -34.16 -22.91
C THR A 63 -6.17 -34.52 -21.55
N ILE A 64 -6.26 -35.80 -21.20
CA ILE A 64 -5.60 -36.35 -20.01
C ILE A 64 -4.39 -37.13 -20.46
N LEU A 65 -3.26 -36.94 -19.77
CA LEU A 65 -2.08 -37.76 -19.92
C LEU A 65 -2.26 -39.03 -19.07
N GLU A 66 -2.24 -40.19 -19.69
CA GLU A 66 -2.22 -41.48 -19.04
C GLU A 66 -0.89 -42.20 -19.30
N GLY A 67 -0.32 -42.77 -18.26
CA GLY A 67 0.98 -43.47 -18.30
C GLY A 67 2.03 -42.76 -17.43
N GLU A 68 3.20 -43.35 -17.37
CA GLU A 68 4.37 -42.78 -16.65
C GLU A 68 5.55 -42.68 -17.62
N GLY A 69 6.17 -41.51 -17.70
CA GLY A 69 7.38 -41.27 -18.48
C GLY A 69 7.15 -41.27 -20.01
N GLU A 70 7.96 -42.04 -20.75
CA GLU A 70 7.91 -42.09 -22.22
C GLU A 70 6.67 -42.76 -22.81
N ASP A 71 5.85 -43.44 -21.96
CA ASP A 71 4.62 -44.15 -22.35
C ASP A 71 3.36 -43.30 -22.11
N GLU A 72 3.47 -42.02 -21.81
CA GLU A 72 2.34 -41.10 -21.66
C GLU A 72 1.52 -41.03 -22.97
N LYS A 73 0.22 -41.35 -22.89
CA LYS A 73 -0.72 -41.25 -24.01
C LYS A 73 -1.81 -40.25 -23.68
N GLU A 74 -2.05 -39.37 -24.63
CA GLU A 74 -3.22 -38.49 -24.58
C GLU A 74 -4.50 -39.26 -24.93
N ARG A 75 -5.50 -39.11 -24.09
CA ARG A 75 -6.83 -39.61 -24.38
C ARG A 75 -7.91 -38.54 -24.14
N PRO A 76 -9.04 -38.61 -24.85
CA PRO A 76 -10.18 -37.75 -24.54
C PRO A 76 -10.75 -38.07 -23.17
N MET A 77 -11.34 -37.07 -22.51
CA MET A 77 -12.03 -37.21 -21.24
C MET A 77 -13.30 -38.00 -21.39
N THR A 78 -13.64 -38.78 -20.36
CA THR A 78 -14.96 -39.36 -20.23
C THR A 78 -15.99 -38.30 -19.83
N PRO A 79 -17.32 -38.52 -20.05
CA PRO A 79 -18.36 -37.56 -19.62
C PRO A 79 -18.35 -37.25 -18.11
N GLU A 80 -17.91 -38.19 -17.29
CA GLU A 80 -17.79 -38.03 -15.83
C GLU A 80 -16.58 -37.12 -15.48
N GLU A 81 -15.49 -37.26 -16.21
CA GLU A 81 -14.29 -36.42 -16.10
C GLU A 81 -14.55 -35.00 -16.61
N GLU A 82 -15.25 -34.85 -17.75
CA GLU A 82 -15.68 -33.55 -18.26
C GLU A 82 -16.56 -32.80 -17.25
N ALA A 83 -17.46 -33.53 -16.56
CA ALA A 83 -18.35 -32.95 -15.57
C ALA A 83 -17.61 -32.29 -14.37
N VAL A 84 -16.36 -32.67 -14.08
CA VAL A 84 -15.54 -32.14 -12.99
C VAL A 84 -14.29 -31.37 -13.49
N SER A 85 -14.11 -31.29 -14.80
CA SER A 85 -13.00 -30.60 -15.47
C SER A 85 -13.20 -29.09 -15.43
N PHE A 86 -12.14 -28.33 -15.18
CA PHE A 86 -12.17 -26.87 -15.22
C PHE A 86 -12.50 -26.33 -16.62
N HIS A 87 -11.88 -26.91 -17.65
CA HIS A 87 -12.03 -26.44 -19.03
C HIS A 87 -13.48 -26.61 -19.55
N HIS A 88 -14.17 -27.64 -19.11
CA HIS A 88 -15.56 -27.92 -19.50
C HIS A 88 -16.62 -27.16 -18.69
N LYS A 89 -16.21 -26.36 -17.69
CA LYS A 89 -17.15 -25.47 -16.98
C LYS A 89 -17.60 -24.32 -17.86
N SER A 90 -18.78 -23.80 -17.58
CA SER A 90 -19.31 -22.62 -18.25
C SER A 90 -18.36 -21.39 -18.06
N LEU A 91 -18.37 -20.49 -19.03
CA LEU A 91 -17.53 -19.29 -18.98
C LEU A 91 -17.70 -18.49 -17.68
N PRO A 92 -18.93 -18.26 -17.13
CA PRO A 92 -19.09 -17.59 -15.85
C PRO A 92 -18.43 -18.32 -14.68
N GLN A 93 -18.50 -19.67 -14.65
CA GLN A 93 -17.86 -20.46 -13.60
C GLN A 93 -16.34 -20.35 -13.67
N ARG A 94 -15.75 -20.46 -14.87
CA ARG A 94 -14.30 -20.28 -15.07
C ARG A 94 -13.85 -18.87 -14.67
N ALA A 95 -14.61 -17.87 -15.10
CA ALA A 95 -14.35 -16.48 -14.70
C ALA A 95 -14.42 -16.31 -13.18
N ALA A 96 -15.46 -16.86 -12.52
CA ALA A 96 -15.57 -16.78 -11.06
C ALA A 96 -14.37 -17.43 -10.35
N VAL A 97 -13.89 -18.58 -10.81
CA VAL A 97 -12.70 -19.23 -10.26
C VAL A 97 -11.45 -18.35 -10.43
N VAL A 98 -11.24 -17.79 -11.63
CA VAL A 98 -10.07 -16.91 -11.88
C VAL A 98 -10.12 -15.65 -11.04
N PHE A 99 -11.28 -15.01 -10.90
CA PHE A 99 -11.42 -13.80 -10.09
C PHE A 99 -11.40 -14.06 -8.57
N ALA A 100 -11.61 -15.30 -8.14
CA ALA A 100 -11.68 -15.66 -6.72
C ALA A 100 -10.38 -15.37 -5.97
N GLY A 101 -9.22 -15.62 -6.58
CA GLY A 101 -7.91 -15.33 -5.98
C GLY A 101 -7.72 -13.84 -5.64
N PRO A 102 -7.76 -12.94 -6.62
CA PRO A 102 -7.71 -11.51 -6.34
C PRO A 102 -8.80 -11.04 -5.38
N PHE A 103 -10.03 -11.53 -5.52
CA PHE A 103 -11.15 -11.10 -4.69
C PHE A 103 -10.97 -11.44 -3.21
N ILE A 104 -10.51 -12.64 -2.89
CA ILE A 104 -10.26 -13.04 -1.50
C ILE A 104 -9.12 -12.21 -0.87
N ASN A 105 -8.14 -11.77 -1.69
CA ASN A 105 -7.09 -10.87 -1.21
C ASN A 105 -7.65 -9.51 -0.78
N PHE A 106 -8.66 -8.97 -1.47
CA PHE A 106 -9.34 -7.76 -1.01
C PHE A 106 -10.07 -7.99 0.32
N ILE A 107 -10.78 -9.12 0.47
CA ILE A 107 -11.42 -9.48 1.74
C ILE A 107 -10.37 -9.58 2.84
N PHE A 108 -9.25 -10.26 2.58
CA PHE A 108 -8.16 -10.40 3.53
C PHE A 108 -7.58 -9.03 3.93
N ALA A 109 -7.37 -8.12 2.97
CA ALA A 109 -6.89 -6.76 3.25
C ALA A 109 -7.87 -5.99 4.17
N VAL A 110 -9.17 -6.07 3.91
CA VAL A 110 -10.20 -5.47 4.77
C VAL A 110 -10.12 -6.01 6.19
N LEU A 111 -10.04 -7.33 6.34
CA LEU A 111 -9.95 -7.99 7.66
C LEU A 111 -8.63 -7.66 8.37
N ALA A 112 -7.53 -7.60 7.65
CA ALA A 112 -6.22 -7.23 8.20
C ALA A 112 -6.22 -5.77 8.71
N PHE A 113 -6.76 -4.83 7.94
CA PHE A 113 -6.91 -3.44 8.39
C PHE A 113 -7.86 -3.35 9.60
N ALA A 114 -8.99 -4.08 9.59
CA ALA A 114 -9.91 -4.09 10.71
C ALA A 114 -9.23 -4.60 11.98
N ALA A 115 -8.48 -5.70 11.89
CA ALA A 115 -7.69 -6.23 13.00
C ALA A 115 -6.65 -5.22 13.51
N LEU A 116 -5.96 -4.53 12.59
CA LEU A 116 -5.00 -3.48 12.93
C LEU A 116 -5.68 -2.34 13.71
N PHE A 117 -6.82 -1.84 13.24
CA PHE A 117 -7.56 -0.74 13.88
C PHE A 117 -8.18 -1.12 15.22
N MET A 118 -8.52 -2.39 15.42
CA MET A 118 -8.99 -2.90 16.70
C MET A 118 -7.87 -3.10 17.72
N THR A 119 -6.69 -3.51 17.28
CA THR A 119 -5.57 -3.86 18.17
C THR A 119 -4.65 -2.67 18.43
N LEU A 120 -4.06 -2.09 17.41
CA LEU A 120 -3.16 -0.94 17.51
C LEU A 120 -3.92 0.39 17.57
N GLY A 121 -5.07 0.47 16.91
CA GLY A 121 -5.84 1.71 16.81
C GLY A 121 -5.50 2.53 15.56
N VAL A 122 -6.22 3.64 15.41
CA VAL A 122 -6.01 4.62 14.35
C VAL A 122 -5.22 5.78 14.92
N PRO A 123 -4.15 6.24 14.23
CA PRO A 123 -3.42 7.41 14.66
C PRO A 123 -4.28 8.66 14.49
N GLU A 124 -4.59 9.33 15.57
CA GLU A 124 -5.31 10.59 15.60
C GLU A 124 -4.36 11.67 16.15
N PRO A 125 -4.20 12.81 15.47
CA PRO A 125 -3.42 13.91 16.03
C PRO A 125 -4.06 14.40 17.33
N VAL A 126 -3.25 14.60 18.36
CA VAL A 126 -3.75 15.10 19.67
C VAL A 126 -4.31 16.52 19.53
N SER A 127 -3.88 17.24 18.50
CA SER A 127 -4.35 18.59 18.19
C SER A 127 -4.68 18.73 16.70
N ASP A 128 -5.83 19.31 16.40
CA ASP A 128 -6.26 19.65 15.04
C ASP A 128 -5.35 20.69 14.36
N LYS A 129 -4.59 21.41 15.17
CA LYS A 129 -3.65 22.45 14.71
C LYS A 129 -2.24 22.08 15.14
N PRO A 130 -1.41 21.52 14.26
CA PRO A 130 -0.01 21.24 14.58
C PRO A 130 0.71 22.53 14.95
N LEU A 131 1.49 22.49 16.02
CA LEU A 131 2.36 23.59 16.41
C LEU A 131 3.32 23.94 15.27
N ALA A 132 3.80 25.17 15.26
CA ALA A 132 4.77 25.64 14.25
C ALA A 132 6.18 25.07 14.49
N VAL A 133 6.27 23.75 14.58
CA VAL A 133 7.52 23.00 14.73
C VAL A 133 7.90 22.39 13.38
N VAL A 134 9.17 22.56 13.01
CA VAL A 134 9.74 22.02 11.76
C VAL A 134 9.87 20.50 11.88
N GLY A 135 9.16 19.75 11.05
CA GLY A 135 9.23 18.28 10.99
C GLY A 135 10.33 17.80 10.06
N ALA A 136 10.42 18.38 8.86
CA ALA A 136 11.51 18.10 7.92
C ALA A 136 11.87 19.38 7.13
N VAL A 137 13.09 19.45 6.66
CA VAL A 137 13.59 20.52 5.80
C VAL A 137 13.94 19.93 4.44
N SER A 138 13.31 20.45 3.38
CA SER A 138 13.59 20.01 2.01
C SER A 138 14.99 20.44 1.57
N PRO A 139 15.76 19.56 0.91
CA PRO A 139 17.05 19.93 0.31
C PRO A 139 16.89 21.11 -0.67
N ASN A 140 17.88 21.97 -0.75
CA ASN A 140 17.90 23.15 -1.65
C ASN A 140 16.73 24.13 -1.48
N SER A 141 16.10 24.16 -0.30
CA SER A 141 15.01 25.06 0.03
C SER A 141 15.49 26.33 0.72
N ALA A 142 14.60 27.34 0.81
CA ALA A 142 14.85 28.56 1.57
C ALA A 142 15.15 28.27 3.06
N ALA A 143 14.46 27.27 3.63
CA ALA A 143 14.70 26.81 5.00
C ALA A 143 16.09 26.20 5.18
N ALA A 144 16.54 25.37 4.23
CA ALA A 144 17.88 24.76 4.25
C ALA A 144 18.96 25.84 4.13
N ALA A 145 18.80 26.81 3.19
CA ALA A 145 19.71 27.91 3.00
C ALA A 145 19.78 28.83 4.25
N GLY A 146 18.65 29.04 4.95
CA GLY A 146 18.58 29.79 6.19
C GLY A 146 19.03 29.01 7.43
N GLY A 147 19.42 27.75 7.32
CA GLY A 147 19.91 26.94 8.42
C GLY A 147 18.84 26.48 9.41
N LEU A 148 17.57 26.39 9.01
CA LEU A 148 16.51 25.72 9.79
C LEU A 148 16.80 24.23 9.91
N LYS A 149 16.43 23.66 11.04
CA LYS A 149 16.61 22.24 11.35
C LYS A 149 15.29 21.62 11.80
N MET A 150 15.21 20.30 11.70
CA MET A 150 14.13 19.54 12.32
C MET A 150 14.10 19.82 13.83
N GLY A 151 12.90 19.99 14.37
CA GLY A 151 12.68 20.32 15.77
C GLY A 151 12.65 21.80 16.10
N ASP A 152 13.02 22.72 15.17
CA ASP A 152 12.91 24.15 15.41
C ASP A 152 11.45 24.56 15.58
N GLN A 153 11.13 25.20 16.70
CA GLN A 153 9.82 25.81 16.92
C GLN A 153 9.85 27.27 16.46
N ILE A 154 9.08 27.61 15.44
CA ILE A 154 8.97 28.98 14.94
C ILE A 154 7.93 29.72 15.78
N THR A 155 8.37 30.75 16.49
CA THR A 155 7.51 31.52 17.41
C THR A 155 7.09 32.87 16.84
N ARG A 156 7.86 33.45 15.90
CA ARG A 156 7.57 34.73 15.31
C ARG A 156 8.18 34.87 13.92
N ILE A 157 7.48 35.61 13.04
CA ILE A 157 7.99 36.02 11.71
C ILE A 157 7.77 37.50 11.57
N GLY A 158 8.87 38.25 11.51
CA GLY A 158 8.83 39.74 11.61
C GLY A 158 8.07 40.16 12.87
N ASP A 159 6.99 40.92 12.71
CA ASP A 159 6.13 41.38 13.79
C ASP A 159 4.98 40.45 14.14
N SER A 160 4.77 39.41 13.39
CA SER A 160 3.66 38.47 13.55
C SER A 160 4.02 37.28 14.45
N ASN A 161 3.22 37.02 15.48
CA ASN A 161 3.35 35.84 16.30
C ASN A 161 2.88 34.60 15.51
N VAL A 162 3.57 33.47 15.71
CA VAL A 162 3.30 32.19 15.07
C VAL A 162 3.12 31.17 16.18
N SER A 163 1.93 30.57 16.25
CA SER A 163 1.63 29.48 17.19
C SER A 163 1.47 28.15 16.49
N TYR A 164 0.84 28.17 15.33
CA TYR A 164 0.50 26.97 14.56
C TYR A 164 1.17 26.97 13.19
N PHE A 165 1.34 25.79 12.63
CA PHE A 165 1.93 25.64 11.30
C PHE A 165 1.10 26.32 10.20
N THR A 166 -0.21 26.42 10.39
CA THR A 166 -1.11 27.17 9.51
C THR A 166 -0.80 28.69 9.49
N ASP A 167 -0.38 29.27 10.62
CA ASP A 167 0.06 30.68 10.67
C ASP A 167 1.33 30.86 9.85
N LEU A 168 2.30 29.95 10.03
CA LEU A 168 3.52 29.91 9.25
C LEU A 168 3.21 29.86 7.74
N GLN A 169 2.35 28.92 7.33
CA GLN A 169 1.98 28.78 5.91
C GLN A 169 1.32 30.05 5.36
N ARG A 170 0.43 30.67 6.10
CA ARG A 170 -0.26 31.90 5.70
C ARG A 170 0.72 33.08 5.54
N ILE A 171 1.61 33.30 6.51
CA ILE A 171 2.56 34.41 6.48
C ILE A 171 3.60 34.19 5.37
N ILE A 172 4.20 33.02 5.27
CA ILE A 172 5.18 32.70 4.23
C ILE A 172 4.54 32.76 2.86
N GLY A 173 3.33 32.18 2.69
CA GLY A 173 2.61 32.15 1.42
C GLY A 173 2.32 33.55 0.86
N ALA A 174 2.07 34.53 1.74
CA ALA A 174 1.81 35.90 1.36
C ALA A 174 3.09 36.73 1.01
N ASN A 175 4.28 36.19 1.29
CA ASN A 175 5.57 36.91 1.15
C ASN A 175 6.55 36.10 0.25
N PRO A 176 6.27 35.95 -1.07
CA PRO A 176 7.19 35.29 -2.00
C PRO A 176 8.45 36.16 -2.23
N GLU A 177 9.61 35.51 -2.29
CA GLU A 177 10.93 36.16 -2.59
C GLU A 177 11.34 37.27 -1.65
N GLN A 178 10.79 37.33 -0.42
CA GLN A 178 11.10 38.35 0.58
C GLN A 178 12.06 37.81 1.64
N ASN A 179 12.87 38.74 2.18
CA ASN A 179 13.70 38.44 3.34
C ASN A 179 12.86 38.61 4.61
N LEU A 180 12.73 37.53 5.37
CA LEU A 180 11.96 37.48 6.60
C LEU A 180 12.86 37.07 7.76
N VAL A 181 12.67 37.76 8.89
CA VAL A 181 13.35 37.45 10.15
C VAL A 181 12.46 36.48 10.94
N LEU A 182 12.95 35.28 11.18
CA LEU A 182 12.27 34.27 11.97
C LEU A 182 12.88 34.17 13.36
N LYS A 183 12.06 34.25 14.42
CA LYS A 183 12.47 33.87 15.77
C LYS A 183 12.08 32.41 16.01
N ILE A 184 13.06 31.60 16.38
CA ILE A 184 12.90 30.20 16.61
C ILE A 184 13.39 29.80 18.00
N VAL A 185 12.85 28.69 18.52
CA VAL A 185 13.39 28.02 19.70
C VAL A 185 13.99 26.70 19.24
N ARG A 186 15.30 26.54 19.48
CA ARG A 186 16.08 25.32 19.20
C ARG A 186 16.77 24.89 20.47
N ASP A 187 16.50 23.66 20.93
CA ASP A 187 17.09 23.11 22.17
C ASP A 187 16.92 24.07 23.39
N GLY A 188 15.72 24.68 23.50
CA GLY A 188 15.37 25.60 24.56
C GLY A 188 16.02 27.01 24.43
N LYS A 189 16.78 27.28 23.36
CA LYS A 189 17.44 28.58 23.13
C LYS A 189 16.70 29.39 22.06
N ASN A 190 16.50 30.69 22.33
CA ASN A 190 15.96 31.60 21.34
C ASN A 190 17.02 31.97 20.32
N LEU A 191 16.76 31.79 19.06
CA LEU A 191 17.62 32.12 17.94
C LEU A 191 16.86 33.00 16.95
N THR A 192 17.59 33.82 16.21
CA THR A 192 17.03 34.58 15.10
C THR A 192 17.69 34.12 13.81
N VAL A 193 16.87 33.88 12.78
CA VAL A 193 17.32 33.38 11.49
C VAL A 193 16.72 34.25 10.39
N ASP A 194 17.57 34.73 9.50
CA ASP A 194 17.16 35.51 8.33
C ASP A 194 16.99 34.55 7.13
N ILE A 195 15.82 34.54 6.54
CA ILE A 195 15.50 33.64 5.45
C ILE A 195 14.87 34.39 4.27
N LYS A 196 15.44 34.21 3.10
CA LYS A 196 14.81 34.64 1.85
C LYS A 196 13.87 33.57 1.38
N THR A 197 12.56 33.83 1.39
CA THR A 197 11.53 32.88 0.92
C THR A 197 11.70 32.57 -0.56
N GLY A 198 11.50 31.30 -0.92
CA GLY A 198 11.29 30.90 -2.31
C GLY A 198 9.86 31.18 -2.77
N PHE A 199 9.52 30.73 -3.96
CA PHE A 199 8.15 30.77 -4.45
C PHE A 199 7.78 29.53 -5.25
N ARG A 200 6.47 29.31 -5.38
CA ARG A 200 5.87 28.43 -6.36
C ARG A 200 4.73 29.15 -7.06
N ASN A 201 4.47 28.78 -8.29
CA ASN A 201 3.29 29.27 -8.99
C ASN A 201 2.03 28.55 -8.48
N GLY A 202 1.01 29.30 -8.16
CA GLY A 202 -0.30 28.81 -7.75
C GLY A 202 -1.39 29.58 -8.48
N LYS A 203 -2.66 29.19 -8.29
CA LYS A 203 -3.82 29.92 -8.82
C LYS A 203 -4.59 30.53 -7.66
N ASN A 204 -5.02 31.80 -7.82
CA ASN A 204 -5.95 32.42 -6.89
C ASN A 204 -7.41 31.96 -7.15
N ALA A 205 -8.35 32.44 -6.34
CA ALA A 205 -9.78 32.11 -6.50
C ALA A 205 -10.37 32.55 -7.86
N ALA A 206 -9.75 33.53 -8.53
CA ALA A 206 -10.13 34.00 -9.86
C ALA A 206 -9.46 33.21 -11.00
N GLY A 207 -8.62 32.20 -10.69
CA GLY A 207 -7.91 31.37 -11.67
C GLY A 207 -6.62 31.99 -12.20
N GLU A 208 -6.21 33.16 -11.74
CA GLU A 208 -5.00 33.84 -12.17
C GLU A 208 -3.75 33.21 -11.53
N THR A 209 -2.67 33.12 -12.29
CA THR A 209 -1.39 32.60 -11.78
C THR A 209 -0.74 33.63 -10.86
N ILE A 210 -0.55 33.25 -9.60
CA ILE A 210 0.13 34.06 -8.58
C ILE A 210 1.35 33.35 -8.04
N LYS A 211 2.35 34.11 -7.58
CA LYS A 211 3.46 33.57 -6.80
C LYS A 211 3.03 33.38 -5.36
N ILE A 212 3.22 32.19 -4.85
CA ILE A 212 2.98 31.83 -3.44
C ILE A 212 4.33 31.57 -2.80
N GLY A 213 4.61 32.23 -1.68
CA GLY A 213 5.86 32.06 -0.94
C GLY A 213 6.05 30.64 -0.45
N LEU A 214 7.29 30.16 -0.46
CA LEU A 214 7.66 28.80 -0.06
C LEU A 214 8.88 28.82 0.86
N LEU A 215 8.80 28.09 1.97
CA LEU A 215 9.92 27.93 2.90
C LEU A 215 10.63 26.58 2.69
N GLY A 216 9.89 25.55 2.34
CA GLY A 216 10.42 24.18 2.14
C GLY A 216 10.58 23.42 3.45
N VAL A 217 9.65 23.57 4.36
CA VAL A 217 9.53 22.78 5.59
C VAL A 217 8.21 22.02 5.62
N SER A 218 8.20 20.86 6.26
CA SER A 218 6.97 20.18 6.67
C SER A 218 6.66 20.44 8.13
N ALA A 219 5.38 20.31 8.51
CA ALA A 219 5.00 20.33 9.93
C ALA A 219 5.57 19.08 10.62
N HIS A 220 5.97 19.24 11.89
CA HIS A 220 6.19 18.08 12.75
C HIS A 220 4.84 17.41 13.00
N PRO A 221 4.74 16.07 12.88
CA PRO A 221 3.46 15.36 13.01
C PRO A 221 2.76 15.57 14.36
N GLY A 222 3.46 16.14 15.35
CA GLY A 222 2.93 16.33 16.69
C GLY A 222 2.81 15.00 17.46
N GLU A 223 2.22 15.06 18.64
CA GLU A 223 1.85 13.86 19.38
C GLU A 223 0.68 13.18 18.70
N VAL A 224 0.80 11.87 18.49
CA VAL A 224 -0.23 11.04 17.89
C VAL A 224 -0.77 10.09 18.95
N LYS A 225 -2.08 10.13 19.16
CA LYS A 225 -2.77 9.17 20.02
C LYS A 225 -3.38 8.08 19.16
N TYR A 226 -3.10 6.84 19.52
CA TYR A 226 -3.73 5.69 18.87
C TYR A 226 -5.05 5.35 19.54
N THR A 227 -6.17 5.52 18.83
CA THR A 227 -7.50 5.24 19.33
C THR A 227 -8.02 3.95 18.74
N ARG A 228 -8.22 2.92 19.58
CA ARG A 228 -8.79 1.64 19.16
C ARG A 228 -10.23 1.80 18.75
N GLN A 229 -10.60 1.19 17.65
CA GLN A 229 -11.93 1.28 17.09
C GLN A 229 -12.76 0.04 17.46
N ASN A 230 -14.09 0.22 17.57
CA ASN A 230 -14.99 -0.91 17.75
C ASN A 230 -15.05 -1.78 16.46
N PRO A 231 -15.45 -3.06 16.54
CA PRO A 231 -15.41 -3.99 15.41
C PRO A 231 -16.15 -3.51 14.17
N ALA A 232 -17.34 -2.93 14.33
CA ALA A 232 -18.14 -2.46 13.19
C ALA A 232 -17.48 -1.28 12.48
N LYS A 233 -16.98 -0.29 13.25
CA LYS A 233 -16.25 0.87 12.72
C LYS A 233 -14.92 0.45 12.11
N ALA A 234 -14.18 -0.47 12.74
CA ALA A 234 -12.93 -0.99 12.25
C ALA A 234 -13.10 -1.70 10.90
N LEU A 235 -14.17 -2.51 10.75
CA LEU A 235 -14.48 -3.18 9.49
C LEU A 235 -14.79 -2.17 8.39
N TRP A 236 -15.64 -1.17 8.68
CA TRP A 236 -15.94 -0.11 7.71
C TRP A 236 -14.70 0.65 7.28
N MET A 237 -13.87 1.06 8.23
CA MET A 237 -12.59 1.72 7.94
C MET A 237 -11.63 0.83 7.15
N GLY A 238 -11.66 -0.50 7.37
CA GLY A 238 -10.92 -1.48 6.57
C GLY A 238 -11.34 -1.46 5.11
N VAL A 239 -12.65 -1.44 4.83
CA VAL A 239 -13.20 -1.31 3.47
C VAL A 239 -12.75 0.02 2.83
N GLU A 240 -12.96 1.13 3.53
CA GLU A 240 -12.59 2.47 3.06
C GLU A 240 -11.09 2.55 2.74
N ARG A 241 -10.25 2.04 3.64
CA ARG A 241 -8.79 2.06 3.45
C ARG A 241 -8.36 1.22 2.25
N THR A 242 -8.92 0.01 2.10
CA THR A 242 -8.65 -0.87 0.95
C THR A 242 -9.06 -0.19 -0.36
N TYR A 243 -10.23 0.43 -0.39
CA TYR A 243 -10.71 1.19 -1.56
C TYR A 243 -9.78 2.36 -1.91
N ILE A 244 -9.43 3.21 -0.93
CA ILE A 244 -8.54 4.35 -1.13
C ILE A 244 -7.17 3.91 -1.69
N PHE A 245 -6.57 2.86 -1.12
CA PHE A 245 -5.28 2.35 -1.62
C PHE A 245 -5.41 1.82 -3.04
N THR A 246 -6.46 1.07 -3.35
CA THR A 246 -6.71 0.55 -4.70
C THR A 246 -6.83 1.67 -5.71
N VAL A 247 -7.65 2.69 -5.43
CA VAL A 247 -7.82 3.84 -6.31
C VAL A 247 -6.50 4.58 -6.52
N ARG A 248 -5.75 4.84 -5.45
CA ARG A 248 -4.45 5.53 -5.55
C ARG A 248 -3.44 4.76 -6.40
N ILE A 249 -3.39 3.43 -6.27
CA ILE A 249 -2.51 2.59 -7.09
C ILE A 249 -2.92 2.69 -8.57
N LEU A 250 -4.23 2.62 -8.87
CA LEU A 250 -4.72 2.75 -10.24
C LEU A 250 -4.45 4.14 -10.83
N GLU A 251 -4.64 5.20 -10.04
CA GLU A 251 -4.30 6.58 -10.44
C GLU A 251 -2.80 6.72 -10.71
N TYR A 252 -1.96 6.16 -9.85
CA TYR A 252 -0.51 6.18 -10.02
C TYR A 252 -0.09 5.46 -11.32
N ILE A 253 -0.65 4.27 -11.58
CA ILE A 253 -0.42 3.51 -12.81
C ILE A 253 -0.85 4.34 -14.02
N ARG A 254 -2.06 4.93 -13.99
CA ARG A 254 -2.56 5.82 -15.05
C ARG A 254 -1.59 6.98 -15.30
N ASP A 255 -1.10 7.63 -14.23
CA ASP A 255 -0.24 8.80 -14.34
C ASP A 255 1.14 8.47 -14.94
N ILE A 256 1.63 7.23 -14.75
CA ILE A 256 2.80 6.70 -15.47
C ILE A 256 2.48 6.58 -16.97
N PHE A 257 1.36 5.96 -17.34
CA PHE A 257 0.99 5.80 -18.76
C PHE A 257 0.76 7.13 -19.47
N VAL A 258 0.30 8.15 -18.77
CA VAL A 258 0.08 9.51 -19.32
C VAL A 258 1.37 10.35 -19.29
N GLY A 259 2.48 9.83 -18.76
CA GLY A 259 3.77 10.52 -18.69
C GLY A 259 3.85 11.64 -17.63
N LYS A 260 2.93 11.64 -16.66
CA LYS A 260 2.94 12.61 -15.54
C LYS A 260 3.90 12.22 -14.41
N GLN A 261 4.23 10.94 -14.31
CA GLN A 261 5.15 10.40 -13.31
C GLN A 261 6.13 9.42 -13.96
N SER A 262 7.35 9.34 -13.40
CA SER A 262 8.37 8.39 -13.85
C SER A 262 8.10 7.01 -13.25
N ALA A 263 8.29 5.97 -14.06
CA ALA A 263 8.28 4.58 -13.61
C ALA A 263 9.45 4.25 -12.67
N ASP A 264 10.49 5.10 -12.60
CA ASP A 264 11.66 4.89 -11.74
C ASP A 264 11.30 4.92 -10.23
N GLU A 265 10.14 5.51 -9.89
CA GLU A 265 9.61 5.50 -8.52
C GLU A 265 8.92 4.17 -8.16
N LEU A 266 8.58 3.34 -9.14
CA LEU A 266 8.19 1.95 -8.89
C LEU A 266 9.43 1.20 -8.41
N GLY A 267 9.66 1.29 -7.12
CA GLY A 267 10.82 0.65 -6.50
C GLY A 267 10.84 -0.82 -6.84
N GLY A 268 11.81 -1.23 -7.67
CA GLY A 268 12.05 -2.64 -7.94
C GLY A 268 12.33 -3.43 -6.63
N ILE A 269 12.44 -4.75 -6.74
CA ILE A 269 12.68 -5.69 -5.62
C ILE A 269 13.81 -5.19 -4.70
N LEU A 270 14.84 -4.56 -5.26
CA LEU A 270 15.97 -3.99 -4.51
C LEU A 270 15.54 -2.83 -3.58
N ARG A 271 14.63 -1.95 -4.02
CA ARG A 271 14.15 -0.84 -3.20
C ARG A 271 13.21 -1.33 -2.09
N ILE A 272 12.40 -2.34 -2.36
CA ILE A 272 11.56 -3.01 -1.34
C ILE A 272 12.47 -3.64 -0.28
N ALA A 273 13.54 -4.33 -0.68
CA ALA A 273 14.50 -4.93 0.23
C ALA A 273 15.23 -3.86 1.07
N GLN A 274 15.63 -2.72 0.47
CA GLN A 274 16.26 -1.61 1.19
C GLN A 274 15.34 -0.98 2.23
N ILE A 275 14.07 -0.70 1.86
CA ILE A 275 13.09 -0.12 2.79
C ILE A 275 12.79 -1.11 3.92
N SER A 276 12.64 -2.41 3.60
CA SER A 276 12.40 -3.45 4.61
C SER A 276 13.59 -3.59 5.57
N GLY A 277 14.83 -3.44 5.07
CA GLY A 277 16.03 -3.41 5.90
C GLY A 277 16.05 -2.21 6.84
N GLN A 278 15.78 -1.00 6.33
CA GLN A 278 15.72 0.22 7.15
C GLN A 278 14.64 0.18 8.24
N VAL A 279 13.48 -0.43 7.96
CA VAL A 279 12.42 -0.60 8.96
C VAL A 279 12.78 -1.64 10.03
N ALA A 280 13.61 -2.63 9.69
CA ALA A 280 14.06 -3.64 10.64
C ALA A 280 15.17 -3.14 11.58
N GLU A 281 15.82 -2.02 11.28
CA GLU A 281 16.86 -1.38 12.10
C GLU A 281 16.28 -0.31 13.07
N LEU A 282 14.98 -0.01 13.00
CA LEU A 282 14.25 0.88 13.91
C LEU A 282 13.56 0.11 15.05
#